data_88c5c553bf22f928ee90ac4e5d03b8a3
#
_entry.id   88c5c553bf22f928ee90ac4e5d03b8a3
#
_cell.length_a   1.000
_cell.length_b   1.000
_cell.length_c   1.000
_cell.angle_alpha   90.00
_cell.angle_beta   90.00
_cell.angle_gamma   90.00
#
_symmetry.space_group_name_H-M   'P 1'
#
loop_
_entity.id
_entity.type
_entity.pdbx_description
1 polymer ?
#
loop_
_entity_poly.entity_id
_entity_poly.type
_entity_poly.pdbx_seq_one_letter_code
_entity_poly.pdbx_strand_id
1 'polypeptide(L)'
;TEDARNPTGDIEVLITEAELLNKSKLPPFELGDQKEGVLPDEDIRMKYRYLDLRRTDMAQALVFRSRLVHIVRQYLEQNGFLEIETPILGRSTPEGARDYIVPSRIHPGTFYALPQSPQQFKQMLMVASMDRYYQVARCFRDEDSRKDRQPEFTQLDIEMSFVDMKDIQDMMEGLVSTMWKGLYGEDLPTPFPHIAYRDAMERFGSDKPDMRYGLEFIKLTDVVRDAPYKIFQNILAEGGIVAGMNLKADIAGSKVGRNDVDRYIAYAKKVGLGGLTWMRCEDGKLNSNIVKYFTPEILENIKVTMG
;
A
#
# COMPACT_ATOMS: atom_id res chain seq x y z
N THR A 1 18.47 41.35 -13.01
CA THR A 1 19.37 40.17 -13.09
C THR A 1 18.56 38.92 -12.76
N GLU A 2 18.51 37.96 -13.70
CA GLU A 2 17.88 36.66 -13.45
C GLU A 2 18.57 35.95 -12.30
N ASP A 3 17.81 35.50 -11.32
CA ASP A 3 18.32 34.64 -10.20
C ASP A 3 17.77 33.22 -10.34
N ALA A 4 18.50 32.36 -11.01
CA ALA A 4 18.16 30.98 -11.26
C ALA A 4 17.98 30.11 -9.97
N ARG A 5 18.33 30.65 -8.79
CA ARG A 5 18.14 29.98 -7.49
C ARG A 5 16.74 30.18 -6.92
N ASN A 6 16.01 31.12 -7.47
CA ASN A 6 14.66 31.46 -7.05
C ASN A 6 13.64 31.04 -8.13
N PRO A 7 12.60 30.24 -7.81
CA PRO A 7 11.57 29.86 -8.77
C PRO A 7 10.84 31.01 -9.48
N THR A 8 10.91 32.21 -8.91
CA THR A 8 10.35 33.45 -9.48
C THR A 8 11.44 34.45 -9.85
N GLY A 9 12.69 34.01 -10.03
CA GLY A 9 13.85 34.84 -10.28
C GLY A 9 14.02 35.35 -11.70
N ASP A 10 13.11 35.03 -12.62
CA ASP A 10 13.14 35.50 -14.01
C ASP A 10 12.83 37.00 -14.12
N ILE A 11 12.16 37.56 -13.11
CA ILE A 11 11.79 38.97 -13.07
C ILE A 11 12.20 39.60 -11.74
N GLU A 12 12.50 40.88 -11.76
CA GLU A 12 12.78 41.69 -10.58
C GLU A 12 11.83 42.91 -10.60
N VAL A 13 11.22 43.20 -9.43
CA VAL A 13 10.32 44.33 -9.26
C VAL A 13 11.06 45.45 -8.54
N LEU A 14 11.29 46.57 -9.24
CA LEU A 14 11.84 47.78 -8.65
C LEU A 14 10.75 48.50 -7.86
N ILE A 15 10.88 48.51 -6.54
CA ILE A 15 9.93 49.19 -5.64
C ILE A 15 10.27 50.69 -5.62
N THR A 16 9.36 51.52 -6.08
CA THR A 16 9.47 52.98 -6.04
C THR A 16 8.69 53.60 -4.87
N GLU A 17 7.63 52.94 -4.45
CA GLU A 17 6.79 53.36 -3.30
C GLU A 17 6.22 52.13 -2.62
N ALA A 18 6.08 52.15 -1.29
CA ALA A 18 5.51 51.06 -0.53
C ALA A 18 4.60 51.61 0.59
N GLU A 19 3.38 51.07 0.65
CA GLU A 19 2.41 51.36 1.70
C GLU A 19 2.22 50.13 2.58
N LEU A 20 2.37 50.29 3.92
CA LEU A 20 2.11 49.22 4.86
C LEU A 20 0.62 49.17 5.19
N LEU A 21 -0.12 48.24 4.57
CA LEU A 21 -1.57 48.11 4.76
C LEU A 21 -1.93 47.59 6.17
N ASN A 22 -1.13 46.65 6.70
CA ASN A 22 -1.34 46.08 8.01
C ASN A 22 -0.05 45.49 8.60
N LYS A 23 0.06 45.43 9.93
CA LYS A 23 1.15 44.76 10.64
C LYS A 23 0.76 43.34 10.97
N SER A 24 1.66 42.37 10.74
CA SER A 24 1.49 41.00 11.19
C SER A 24 2.36 40.68 12.40
N LYS A 25 1.93 39.69 13.19
CA LYS A 25 2.78 39.07 14.21
C LYS A 25 3.81 38.17 13.57
N LEU A 26 4.93 37.93 14.23
CA LEU A 26 5.89 36.93 13.77
C LEU A 26 5.23 35.54 13.74
N PRO A 27 5.41 34.77 12.65
CA PRO A 27 4.98 33.37 12.62
C PRO A 27 5.66 32.55 13.73
N PRO A 28 5.00 31.52 14.28
CA PRO A 28 5.58 30.67 15.31
C PRO A 28 6.71 29.76 14.83
N PHE A 29 6.86 29.65 13.51
CA PHE A 29 7.94 28.92 12.81
C PHE A 29 8.15 29.52 11.41
N GLU A 30 9.28 29.21 10.81
CA GLU A 30 9.58 29.64 9.44
C GLU A 30 8.66 28.97 8.42
N LEU A 31 8.13 29.76 7.47
CA LEU A 31 7.17 29.30 6.46
C LEU A 31 7.83 28.84 5.15
N GLY A 32 9.12 29.12 4.98
CA GLY A 32 9.89 28.69 3.80
C GLY A 32 10.21 27.20 3.81
N ASP A 33 10.64 26.69 2.65
CA ASP A 33 11.16 25.35 2.55
C ASP A 33 12.44 25.24 3.38
N GLN A 34 12.35 24.52 4.48
CA GLN A 34 13.49 24.33 5.36
C GLN A 34 14.47 23.33 4.74
N LYS A 35 15.76 23.48 5.06
CA LYS A 35 16.76 22.47 4.72
C LYS A 35 16.29 21.09 5.17
N GLU A 36 16.51 20.08 4.33
CA GLU A 36 16.12 18.70 4.62
C GLU A 36 16.39 18.30 6.07
N GLY A 37 15.35 17.83 6.75
CA GLY A 37 15.44 17.20 8.07
C GLY A 37 15.09 18.05 9.29
N VAL A 38 14.81 19.35 9.16
CA VAL A 38 14.44 20.21 10.32
C VAL A 38 13.00 20.69 10.19
N LEU A 39 12.05 19.83 10.55
CA LEU A 39 10.65 20.24 10.68
C LEU A 39 10.40 20.87 12.04
N PRO A 40 9.55 21.91 12.14
CA PRO A 40 9.02 22.38 13.41
C PRO A 40 8.30 21.25 14.15
N ASP A 41 8.21 21.39 15.47
CA ASP A 41 7.47 20.45 16.31
C ASP A 41 6.03 20.24 15.80
N GLU A 42 5.56 18.99 15.81
CA GLU A 42 4.29 18.59 15.24
C GLU A 42 3.10 19.28 15.94
N ASP A 43 3.16 19.45 17.27
CA ASP A 43 2.11 20.13 18.04
C ASP A 43 1.96 21.59 17.61
N ILE A 44 3.07 22.27 17.33
CA ILE A 44 3.05 23.66 16.84
C ILE A 44 2.49 23.72 15.43
N ARG A 45 2.88 22.78 14.56
CA ARG A 45 2.36 22.67 13.20
C ARG A 45 0.87 22.37 13.17
N MET A 46 0.39 21.50 14.05
CA MET A 46 -1.05 21.21 14.17
C MET A 46 -1.82 22.41 14.72
N LYS A 47 -1.30 23.11 15.72
CA LYS A 47 -1.91 24.31 16.29
C LYS A 47 -2.04 25.45 15.26
N TYR A 48 -1.06 25.60 14.40
CA TYR A 48 -1.01 26.63 13.36
C TYR A 48 -1.08 26.02 11.96
N ARG A 49 -1.99 25.05 11.77
CA ARG A 49 -2.08 24.26 10.53
C ARG A 49 -2.20 25.10 9.26
N TYR A 50 -2.92 26.23 9.35
CA TYR A 50 -3.06 27.17 8.22
C TYR A 50 -1.73 27.81 7.79
N LEU A 51 -0.76 27.92 8.69
CA LEU A 51 0.60 28.35 8.35
C LEU A 51 1.44 27.19 7.82
N ASP A 52 1.32 25.99 8.42
CA ASP A 52 2.02 24.78 7.95
C ASP A 52 1.63 24.41 6.50
N LEU A 53 0.37 24.64 6.13
CA LEU A 53 -0.12 24.41 4.75
C LEU A 53 0.47 25.38 3.71
N ARG A 54 1.18 26.44 4.13
CA ARG A 54 1.92 27.32 3.20
C ARG A 54 3.27 26.75 2.78
N ARG A 55 3.73 25.70 3.42
CA ARG A 55 4.95 24.99 3.03
C ARG A 55 4.71 24.24 1.74
N THR A 56 5.73 24.19 0.88
CA THR A 56 5.63 23.62 -0.46
C THR A 56 5.21 22.14 -0.42
N ASP A 57 5.82 21.34 0.44
CA ASP A 57 5.50 19.91 0.57
C ASP A 57 4.05 19.67 1.01
N MET A 58 3.54 20.44 1.96
CA MET A 58 2.16 20.33 2.43
C MET A 58 1.14 20.83 1.40
N ALA A 59 1.45 21.95 0.75
CA ALA A 59 0.61 22.49 -0.34
C ALA A 59 0.57 21.50 -1.53
N GLN A 60 1.70 20.94 -1.91
CA GLN A 60 1.81 19.96 -3.00
C GLN A 60 0.98 18.70 -2.75
N ALA A 61 0.91 18.20 -1.50
CA ALA A 61 0.07 17.05 -1.16
C ALA A 61 -1.42 17.34 -1.42
N LEU A 62 -1.92 18.54 -1.11
CA LEU A 62 -3.30 18.93 -1.40
C LEU A 62 -3.55 19.11 -2.90
N VAL A 63 -2.61 19.70 -3.62
CA VAL A 63 -2.67 19.86 -5.10
C VAL A 63 -2.69 18.49 -5.76
N PHE A 64 -1.82 17.58 -5.32
CA PHE A 64 -1.76 16.21 -5.82
C PHE A 64 -3.09 15.48 -5.62
N ARG A 65 -3.67 15.55 -4.41
CA ARG A 65 -4.98 14.97 -4.13
C ARG A 65 -6.08 15.55 -5.02
N SER A 66 -6.08 16.86 -5.25
CA SER A 66 -7.06 17.53 -6.12
C SER A 66 -6.95 17.01 -7.56
N ARG A 67 -5.74 16.92 -8.10
CA ARG A 67 -5.49 16.36 -9.44
C ARG A 67 -5.92 14.91 -9.55
N LEU A 68 -5.58 14.08 -8.55
CA LEU A 68 -5.97 12.68 -8.49
C LEU A 68 -7.49 12.52 -8.60
N VAL A 69 -8.25 13.24 -7.76
CA VAL A 69 -9.72 13.17 -7.76
C VAL A 69 -10.30 13.63 -9.10
N HIS A 70 -9.71 14.66 -9.72
CA HIS A 70 -10.14 15.14 -11.04
C HIS A 70 -9.95 14.07 -12.12
N ILE A 71 -8.79 13.41 -12.17
CA ILE A 71 -8.51 12.33 -13.13
C ILE A 71 -9.47 11.16 -12.94
N VAL A 72 -9.72 10.77 -11.69
CA VAL A 72 -10.66 9.69 -11.35
C VAL A 72 -12.06 10.00 -11.87
N ARG A 73 -12.57 11.21 -11.62
CA ARG A 73 -13.87 11.66 -12.11
C ARG A 73 -13.96 11.60 -13.63
N GLN A 74 -12.97 12.17 -14.31
CA GLN A 74 -12.95 12.16 -15.77
C GLN A 74 -12.96 10.74 -16.35
N TYR A 75 -12.16 9.83 -15.79
CA TYR A 75 -12.12 8.45 -16.24
C TYR A 75 -13.47 7.74 -16.04
N LEU A 76 -14.07 7.87 -14.86
CA LEU A 76 -15.32 7.19 -14.54
C LEU A 76 -16.48 7.76 -15.35
N GLU A 77 -16.59 9.07 -15.52
CA GLU A 77 -17.60 9.70 -16.37
C GLU A 77 -17.48 9.26 -17.84
N GLN A 78 -16.26 9.19 -18.38
CA GLN A 78 -16.01 8.68 -19.73
C GLN A 78 -16.39 7.21 -19.91
N ASN A 79 -16.39 6.43 -18.82
CA ASN A 79 -16.82 5.04 -18.79
C ASN A 79 -18.29 4.86 -18.39
N GLY A 80 -19.06 5.94 -18.39
CA GLY A 80 -20.52 5.91 -18.17
C GLY A 80 -20.96 5.78 -16.72
N PHE A 81 -20.08 6.08 -15.76
CA PHE A 81 -20.44 6.10 -14.34
C PHE A 81 -21.09 7.43 -13.96
N LEU A 82 -22.05 7.35 -13.05
CA LEU A 82 -22.72 8.49 -12.45
C LEU A 82 -22.16 8.76 -11.06
N GLU A 83 -21.70 10.00 -10.80
CA GLU A 83 -21.35 10.42 -9.45
C GLU A 83 -22.64 10.77 -8.69
N ILE A 84 -22.95 10.01 -7.65
CA ILE A 84 -24.18 10.20 -6.86
C ILE A 84 -23.79 10.33 -5.40
N GLU A 85 -24.10 11.49 -4.78
CA GLU A 85 -23.92 11.70 -3.35
C GLU A 85 -25.04 10.97 -2.56
N THR A 86 -24.62 10.28 -1.51
CA THR A 86 -25.52 9.56 -0.61
C THR A 86 -25.59 10.26 0.75
N PRO A 87 -26.70 10.08 1.51
CA PRO A 87 -26.84 10.69 2.82
C PRO A 87 -25.73 10.28 3.81
N ILE A 88 -25.21 11.25 4.57
CA ILE A 88 -24.27 11.03 5.65
C ILE A 88 -24.99 10.75 6.99
N LEU A 89 -26.15 11.35 7.23
CA LEU A 89 -26.96 11.06 8.41
C LEU A 89 -27.90 9.89 8.09
N GLY A 90 -27.50 8.69 8.48
CA GLY A 90 -28.24 7.46 8.23
C GLY A 90 -28.63 6.71 9.49
N ARG A 91 -29.02 5.46 9.32
CA ARG A 91 -29.21 4.48 10.40
C ARG A 91 -27.91 3.69 10.58
N SER A 92 -27.70 3.18 11.80
CA SER A 92 -26.64 2.21 12.07
C SER A 92 -26.76 0.99 11.17
N THR A 93 -25.63 0.55 10.62
CA THR A 93 -25.54 -0.61 9.73
C THR A 93 -24.46 -1.58 10.24
N PRO A 94 -24.67 -2.91 10.16
CA PRO A 94 -23.70 -3.90 10.67
C PRO A 94 -22.56 -4.13 9.66
N GLU A 95 -21.70 -3.13 9.45
CA GLU A 95 -20.60 -3.20 8.46
C GLU A 95 -19.23 -3.62 9.06
N GLY A 96 -19.18 -3.99 10.34
CA GLY A 96 -18.00 -4.55 10.96
C GLY A 96 -17.19 -3.62 11.87
N ALA A 97 -17.24 -2.30 11.67
CA ALA A 97 -16.71 -1.31 12.60
C ALA A 97 -17.78 -0.78 13.56
N ARG A 98 -17.39 -0.02 14.57
CA ARG A 98 -18.35 0.73 15.40
C ARG A 98 -18.73 2.02 14.67
N ASP A 99 -20.00 2.41 14.80
CA ASP A 99 -20.52 3.63 14.20
C ASP A 99 -20.25 4.84 15.10
N TYR A 100 -19.93 5.98 14.49
CA TYR A 100 -20.10 7.27 15.15
C TYR A 100 -21.58 7.63 15.13
N ILE A 101 -22.13 8.00 16.28
CA ILE A 101 -23.53 8.36 16.45
C ILE A 101 -23.72 9.86 16.67
N VAL A 102 -24.80 10.40 16.09
CA VAL A 102 -25.19 11.81 16.24
C VAL A 102 -26.56 11.86 16.89
N PRO A 103 -26.73 12.45 18.09
CA PRO A 103 -28.01 12.55 18.75
C PRO A 103 -29.04 13.34 17.93
N SER A 104 -30.26 12.83 17.84
CA SER A 104 -31.36 13.56 17.23
C SER A 104 -31.92 14.63 18.20
N ARG A 105 -31.91 15.89 17.77
CA ARG A 105 -32.53 16.96 18.55
C ARG A 105 -34.07 16.88 18.53
N ILE A 106 -34.64 16.39 17.44
CA ILE A 106 -36.10 16.35 17.20
C ILE A 106 -36.74 15.15 17.88
N HIS A 107 -36.00 14.01 17.93
CA HIS A 107 -36.52 12.76 18.50
C HIS A 107 -35.65 12.34 19.69
N PRO A 108 -36.01 12.72 20.93
CA PRO A 108 -35.24 12.38 22.13
C PRO A 108 -35.03 10.86 22.25
N GLY A 109 -33.81 10.44 22.59
CA GLY A 109 -33.45 9.02 22.74
C GLY A 109 -33.15 8.30 21.44
N THR A 110 -33.19 8.97 20.29
CA THR A 110 -32.78 8.40 18.99
C THR A 110 -31.51 9.05 18.47
N PHE A 111 -30.84 8.32 17.58
CA PHE A 111 -29.54 8.72 17.02
C PHE A 111 -29.49 8.47 15.53
N TYR A 112 -28.79 9.33 14.82
CA TYR A 112 -28.24 9.00 13.49
C TYR A 112 -26.90 8.32 13.65
N ALA A 113 -26.49 7.54 12.63
CA ALA A 113 -25.16 6.99 12.49
C ALA A 113 -24.46 7.62 11.28
N LEU A 114 -23.16 7.91 11.43
CA LEU A 114 -22.33 8.30 10.28
C LEU A 114 -21.93 7.06 9.50
N PRO A 115 -21.89 7.11 8.14
CA PRO A 115 -21.69 5.93 7.31
C PRO A 115 -20.26 5.40 7.41
N GLN A 116 -20.13 4.09 7.58
CA GLN A 116 -18.86 3.38 7.43
C GLN A 116 -18.46 3.23 5.95
N SER A 117 -19.46 3.11 5.09
CA SER A 117 -19.42 3.20 3.63
C SER A 117 -20.84 3.47 3.11
N PRO A 118 -21.04 3.86 1.85
CA PRO A 118 -22.37 4.04 1.26
C PRO A 118 -23.01 2.71 0.78
N GLN A 119 -22.64 1.56 1.37
CA GLN A 119 -22.96 0.22 0.89
C GLN A 119 -24.45 -0.02 0.61
N GLN A 120 -25.33 0.35 1.53
CA GLN A 120 -26.76 0.14 1.34
C GLN A 120 -27.34 1.02 0.23
N PHE A 121 -26.89 2.27 0.17
CA PHE A 121 -27.35 3.22 -0.83
C PHE A 121 -26.94 2.82 -2.24
N LYS A 122 -25.68 2.42 -2.44
CA LYS A 122 -25.22 2.00 -3.77
C LYS A 122 -25.92 0.74 -4.27
N GLN A 123 -26.21 -0.22 -3.39
CA GLN A 123 -27.04 -1.38 -3.75
C GLN A 123 -28.46 -0.98 -4.15
N MET A 124 -29.11 -0.06 -3.42
CA MET A 124 -30.42 0.48 -3.81
C MET A 124 -30.37 1.23 -5.14
N LEU A 125 -29.28 1.92 -5.45
CA LEU A 125 -29.08 2.57 -6.75
C LEU A 125 -28.99 1.55 -7.89
N MET A 126 -28.35 0.40 -7.67
CA MET A 126 -28.35 -0.71 -8.66
C MET A 126 -29.78 -1.23 -8.91
N VAL A 127 -30.57 -1.42 -7.84
CA VAL A 127 -32.02 -1.79 -7.98
C VAL A 127 -32.79 -0.71 -8.70
N ALA A 128 -32.43 0.55 -8.55
CA ALA A 128 -33.03 1.69 -9.25
C ALA A 128 -32.50 1.88 -10.69
N SER A 129 -31.78 0.89 -11.24
CA SER A 129 -31.22 0.91 -12.60
C SER A 129 -30.15 1.99 -12.84
N MET A 130 -29.44 2.39 -11.79
CA MET A 130 -28.25 3.25 -11.90
C MET A 130 -27.01 2.37 -12.06
N ASP A 131 -26.93 1.63 -13.16
CA ASP A 131 -26.04 0.47 -13.38
C ASP A 131 -24.54 0.72 -13.21
N ARG A 132 -24.11 1.96 -13.20
CA ARG A 132 -22.71 2.36 -12.97
C ARG A 132 -22.67 3.58 -12.06
N TYR A 133 -22.40 3.35 -10.81
CA TYR A 133 -22.33 4.36 -9.76
C TYR A 133 -20.90 4.54 -9.27
N TYR A 134 -20.52 5.76 -8.94
CA TYR A 134 -19.38 6.04 -8.09
C TYR A 134 -19.63 7.23 -7.17
N GLN A 135 -18.83 7.32 -6.13
CA GLN A 135 -18.79 8.46 -5.22
C GLN A 135 -17.41 8.62 -4.60
N VAL A 136 -16.93 9.86 -4.50
CA VAL A 136 -15.79 10.21 -3.63
C VAL A 136 -16.36 10.42 -2.24
N ALA A 137 -16.59 9.32 -1.52
CA ALA A 137 -17.38 9.26 -0.30
C ALA A 137 -16.57 9.57 0.96
N ARG A 138 -17.15 10.36 1.87
CA ARG A 138 -16.64 10.52 3.23
C ARG A 138 -17.15 9.37 4.10
N CYS A 139 -16.23 8.65 4.75
CA CYS A 139 -16.51 7.47 5.56
C CYS A 139 -15.97 7.64 6.97
N PHE A 140 -16.64 7.00 7.93
CA PHE A 140 -16.35 7.13 9.36
C PHE A 140 -16.33 5.76 10.01
N ARG A 141 -15.28 5.44 10.79
CA ARG A 141 -15.19 4.18 11.54
C ARG A 141 -14.59 4.44 12.90
N ASP A 142 -15.30 4.12 13.96
CA ASP A 142 -14.82 4.19 15.34
C ASP A 142 -14.00 2.94 15.66
N GLU A 143 -12.77 2.96 15.18
CA GLU A 143 -11.77 1.89 15.37
C GLU A 143 -10.50 2.45 16.01
N ASP A 144 -9.70 1.56 16.59
CA ASP A 144 -8.40 1.93 17.15
C ASP A 144 -7.49 2.50 16.06
N SER A 145 -6.89 3.65 16.34
CA SER A 145 -5.95 4.29 15.43
C SER A 145 -4.75 3.38 15.17
N ARG A 146 -4.44 3.13 13.91
CA ARG A 146 -3.24 2.45 13.46
C ARG A 146 -2.42 3.39 12.61
N LYS A 147 -1.16 3.03 12.34
CA LYS A 147 -0.14 3.85 11.70
C LYS A 147 -0.64 4.75 10.55
N ASP A 148 -1.51 4.25 9.68
CA ASP A 148 -2.02 4.93 8.48
C ASP A 148 -3.55 5.04 8.43
N ARG A 149 -4.25 4.59 9.48
CA ARG A 149 -5.72 4.61 9.55
C ARG A 149 -6.22 5.78 10.37
N GLN A 150 -7.18 6.48 9.80
CA GLN A 150 -7.89 7.59 10.43
C GLN A 150 -9.37 7.22 10.64
N PRO A 151 -10.01 7.72 11.70
CA PRO A 151 -11.42 7.46 11.97
C PRO A 151 -12.36 8.09 10.92
N GLU A 152 -11.90 9.12 10.26
CA GLU A 152 -12.55 9.80 9.14
C GLU A 152 -11.64 9.76 7.91
N PHE A 153 -12.14 9.21 6.81
CA PHE A 153 -11.36 9.05 5.59
C PHE A 153 -12.23 9.15 4.34
N THR A 154 -11.59 9.19 3.18
CA THR A 154 -12.29 9.23 1.89
C THR A 154 -12.10 7.90 1.16
N GLN A 155 -13.19 7.35 0.62
CA GLN A 155 -13.17 6.24 -0.31
C GLN A 155 -13.53 6.71 -1.72
N LEU A 156 -12.90 6.13 -2.72
CA LEU A 156 -13.50 6.03 -4.03
C LEU A 156 -14.38 4.79 -4.00
N ASP A 157 -15.68 5.00 -3.91
CA ASP A 157 -16.66 3.94 -3.85
C ASP A 157 -17.31 3.74 -5.22
N ILE A 158 -17.39 2.50 -5.68
CA ILE A 158 -17.85 2.13 -7.03
C ILE A 158 -18.81 0.95 -6.93
N GLU A 159 -19.88 0.96 -7.73
CA GLU A 159 -20.79 -0.18 -7.88
C GLU A 159 -21.21 -0.33 -9.32
N MET A 160 -21.29 -1.56 -9.79
CA MET A 160 -21.72 -1.91 -11.16
C MET A 160 -22.72 -3.05 -11.16
N SER A 161 -23.72 -2.99 -12.03
CA SER A 161 -24.67 -4.07 -12.30
C SER A 161 -24.23 -4.91 -13.50
N PHE A 162 -24.66 -6.18 -13.56
CA PHE A 162 -24.52 -7.08 -14.71
C PHE A 162 -23.06 -7.29 -15.16
N VAL A 163 -22.13 -7.40 -14.21
CA VAL A 163 -20.69 -7.56 -14.45
C VAL A 163 -20.14 -8.77 -13.72
N ASP A 164 -19.05 -9.31 -14.22
CA ASP A 164 -18.26 -10.33 -13.55
C ASP A 164 -16.93 -9.77 -13.01
N MET A 165 -16.12 -10.65 -12.45
CA MET A 165 -14.84 -10.26 -11.86
C MET A 165 -13.90 -9.62 -12.89
N LYS A 166 -13.92 -10.11 -14.13
CA LYS A 166 -13.05 -9.61 -15.18
C LYS A 166 -13.41 -8.18 -15.58
N ASP A 167 -14.67 -7.84 -15.68
CA ASP A 167 -15.13 -6.49 -16.01
C ASP A 167 -14.64 -5.47 -14.98
N ILE A 168 -14.70 -5.84 -13.68
CA ILE A 168 -14.19 -4.98 -12.59
C ILE A 168 -12.68 -4.84 -12.69
N GLN A 169 -11.95 -5.93 -12.95
CA GLN A 169 -10.49 -5.89 -13.09
C GLN A 169 -10.07 -5.00 -14.26
N ASP A 170 -10.65 -5.18 -15.43
CA ASP A 170 -10.33 -4.40 -16.62
C ASP A 170 -10.60 -2.89 -16.40
N MET A 171 -11.72 -2.55 -15.77
CA MET A 171 -12.08 -1.19 -15.43
C MET A 171 -11.08 -0.59 -14.43
N MET A 172 -10.71 -1.33 -13.39
CA MET A 172 -9.77 -0.86 -12.36
C MET A 172 -8.34 -0.74 -12.90
N GLU A 173 -7.89 -1.65 -13.76
CA GLU A 173 -6.60 -1.53 -14.45
C GLU A 173 -6.53 -0.26 -15.30
N GLY A 174 -7.58 0.01 -16.07
CA GLY A 174 -7.68 1.22 -16.86
C GLY A 174 -7.67 2.50 -15.99
N LEU A 175 -8.41 2.48 -14.87
CA LEU A 175 -8.44 3.59 -13.91
C LEU A 175 -7.03 3.85 -13.33
N VAL A 176 -6.38 2.82 -12.79
CA VAL A 176 -5.04 2.95 -12.16
C VAL A 176 -4.01 3.41 -13.17
N SER A 177 -4.01 2.86 -14.39
CA SER A 177 -3.09 3.27 -15.47
C SER A 177 -3.31 4.72 -15.87
N THR A 178 -4.57 5.16 -15.99
CA THR A 178 -4.91 6.56 -16.31
C THR A 178 -4.49 7.51 -15.20
N MET A 179 -4.70 7.13 -13.94
CA MET A 179 -4.26 7.91 -12.78
C MET A 179 -2.74 8.06 -12.76
N TRP A 180 -2.01 6.96 -12.95
CA TRP A 180 -0.55 6.97 -12.94
C TRP A 180 0.01 7.87 -14.05
N LYS A 181 -0.47 7.67 -15.27
CA LYS A 181 -0.08 8.52 -16.41
C LYS A 181 -0.38 9.99 -16.19
N GLY A 182 -1.55 10.32 -15.68
CA GLY A 182 -1.95 11.72 -15.44
C GLY A 182 -1.20 12.41 -14.31
N LEU A 183 -0.67 11.65 -13.34
CA LEU A 183 0.07 12.18 -12.20
C LEU A 183 1.57 12.21 -12.40
N TYR A 184 2.14 11.18 -13.04
CA TYR A 184 3.58 10.99 -13.18
C TYR A 184 4.09 11.12 -14.62
N GLY A 185 3.19 11.12 -15.61
CA GLY A 185 3.56 11.15 -17.03
C GLY A 185 4.08 9.82 -17.59
N GLU A 186 4.03 8.76 -16.79
CA GLU A 186 4.56 7.43 -17.12
C GLU A 186 3.43 6.45 -17.41
N ASP A 187 3.65 5.51 -18.33
CA ASP A 187 2.72 4.43 -18.61
C ASP A 187 3.06 3.21 -17.73
N LEU A 188 2.03 2.62 -17.11
CA LEU A 188 2.16 1.33 -16.43
C LEU A 188 2.03 0.19 -17.44
N PRO A 189 2.82 -0.90 -17.29
CA PRO A 189 2.64 -2.10 -18.09
C PRO A 189 1.28 -2.75 -17.79
N THR A 190 0.47 -2.95 -18.81
CA THR A 190 -0.83 -3.63 -18.75
C THR A 190 -0.86 -4.80 -19.72
N PRO A 191 -1.61 -5.89 -19.45
CA PRO A 191 -2.42 -6.11 -18.24
C PRO A 191 -1.55 -6.33 -16.99
N PHE A 192 -2.10 -6.02 -15.80
CA PHE A 192 -1.43 -6.32 -14.54
C PHE A 192 -1.34 -7.83 -14.33
N PRO A 193 -0.25 -8.35 -13.69
CA PRO A 193 -0.16 -9.75 -13.37
C PRO A 193 -1.27 -10.19 -12.40
N HIS A 194 -1.97 -11.27 -12.77
CA HIS A 194 -2.99 -11.89 -11.91
C HIS A 194 -2.39 -13.08 -11.18
N ILE A 195 -2.49 -13.11 -9.87
CA ILE A 195 -1.98 -14.19 -9.02
C ILE A 195 -3.16 -14.78 -8.23
N ALA A 196 -3.38 -16.07 -8.36
CA ALA A 196 -4.37 -16.77 -7.55
C ALA A 196 -3.95 -16.73 -6.07
N TYR A 197 -4.92 -16.66 -5.15
CA TYR A 197 -4.65 -16.64 -3.71
C TYR A 197 -3.72 -17.78 -3.26
N ARG A 198 -3.96 -18.99 -3.73
CA ARG A 198 -3.11 -20.14 -3.41
C ARG A 198 -1.66 -19.92 -3.85
N ASP A 199 -1.47 -19.43 -5.06
CA ASP A 199 -0.13 -19.21 -5.62
C ASP A 199 0.57 -18.05 -4.89
N ALA A 200 -0.15 -17.00 -4.51
CA ALA A 200 0.37 -15.91 -3.68
C ALA A 200 0.85 -16.43 -2.31
N MET A 201 0.05 -17.27 -1.65
CA MET A 201 0.43 -17.86 -0.36
C MET A 201 1.57 -18.88 -0.49
N GLU A 202 1.59 -19.71 -1.53
CA GLU A 202 2.65 -20.70 -1.75
C GLU A 202 3.99 -20.03 -2.12
N ARG A 203 3.97 -19.00 -2.98
CA ARG A 203 5.18 -18.35 -3.47
C ARG A 203 5.70 -17.24 -2.56
N PHE A 204 4.85 -16.54 -1.85
CA PHE A 204 5.24 -15.35 -1.08
C PHE A 204 4.84 -15.41 0.41
N GLY A 205 3.98 -16.34 0.81
CA GLY A 205 3.46 -16.41 2.18
C GLY A 205 2.54 -15.25 2.55
N SER A 206 2.01 -14.52 1.57
CA SER A 206 1.17 -13.34 1.74
C SER A 206 0.14 -13.23 0.62
N ASP A 207 -1.05 -12.75 0.94
CA ASP A 207 -2.09 -12.38 -0.03
C ASP A 207 -1.83 -11.01 -0.69
N LYS A 208 -0.77 -10.31 -0.26
CA LYS A 208 -0.33 -9.00 -0.79
C LYS A 208 1.17 -9.03 -1.09
N PRO A 209 1.64 -9.85 -2.04
CA PRO A 209 3.05 -10.00 -2.30
C PRO A 209 3.65 -8.73 -2.91
N ASP A 210 4.82 -8.33 -2.42
CA ASP A 210 5.67 -7.37 -3.12
C ASP A 210 6.59 -8.12 -4.09
N MET A 211 6.24 -8.11 -5.36
CA MET A 211 6.96 -8.84 -6.40
C MET A 211 8.27 -8.18 -6.85
N ARG A 212 8.55 -6.95 -6.39
CA ARG A 212 9.74 -6.19 -6.80
C ARG A 212 11.04 -6.79 -6.29
N TYR A 213 10.98 -7.56 -5.21
CA TYR A 213 12.17 -8.18 -4.61
C TYR A 213 12.65 -9.45 -5.31
N GLY A 214 11.81 -10.11 -6.12
CA GLY A 214 12.17 -11.36 -6.79
C GLY A 214 12.50 -12.52 -5.83
N LEU A 215 12.07 -12.46 -4.56
CA LEU A 215 12.27 -13.50 -3.55
C LEU A 215 10.99 -14.32 -3.39
N GLU A 216 10.99 -15.50 -3.97
CA GLU A 216 9.88 -16.43 -3.88
C GLU A 216 10.24 -17.65 -3.03
N PHE A 217 9.26 -18.22 -2.36
CA PHE A 217 9.39 -19.55 -1.81
C PHE A 217 9.34 -20.59 -2.90
N ILE A 218 10.31 -21.47 -2.92
CA ILE A 218 10.42 -22.56 -3.87
C ILE A 218 10.17 -23.87 -3.10
N LYS A 219 9.16 -24.62 -3.53
CA LYS A 219 8.80 -25.89 -2.88
C LYS A 219 9.86 -26.96 -3.22
N LEU A 220 10.49 -27.48 -2.17
CA LEU A 220 11.51 -28.53 -2.26
C LEU A 220 11.01 -29.89 -1.75
N THR A 221 9.78 -29.98 -1.28
CA THR A 221 9.18 -31.17 -0.66
C THR A 221 9.47 -32.46 -1.44
N ASP A 222 9.21 -32.48 -2.76
CA ASP A 222 9.39 -33.67 -3.58
C ASP A 222 10.87 -33.93 -3.89
N VAL A 223 11.68 -32.89 -4.00
CA VAL A 223 13.12 -32.98 -4.23
C VAL A 223 13.87 -33.63 -3.07
N VAL A 224 13.41 -33.36 -1.85
CA VAL A 224 14.09 -33.83 -0.62
C VAL A 224 13.35 -34.97 0.08
N ARG A 225 12.32 -35.54 -0.54
CA ARG A 225 11.47 -36.59 0.05
C ARG A 225 12.26 -37.77 0.56
N ASP A 226 13.20 -38.24 -0.22
CA ASP A 226 14.00 -39.42 0.06
C ASP A 226 15.34 -39.11 0.73
N ALA A 227 15.58 -37.86 1.11
CA ALA A 227 16.79 -37.48 1.78
C ALA A 227 16.84 -38.02 3.22
N PRO A 228 17.93 -38.67 3.67
CA PRO A 228 18.04 -39.24 5.01
C PRO A 228 18.29 -38.16 6.09
N TYR A 229 17.76 -36.96 5.90
CA TYR A 229 17.85 -35.86 6.85
C TYR A 229 16.64 -35.85 7.78
N LYS A 230 16.81 -36.31 9.00
CA LYS A 230 15.73 -36.56 9.97
C LYS A 230 14.78 -35.39 10.17
N ILE A 231 15.28 -34.15 10.12
CA ILE A 231 14.43 -32.94 10.30
C ILE A 231 13.40 -32.89 9.17
N PHE A 232 13.82 -33.09 7.92
CA PHE A 232 12.91 -33.05 6.78
C PHE A 232 11.96 -34.26 6.82
N GLN A 233 12.47 -35.44 7.16
CA GLN A 233 11.64 -36.64 7.28
C GLN A 233 10.51 -36.48 8.31
N ASN A 234 10.80 -35.91 9.48
CA ASN A 234 9.80 -35.64 10.49
C ASN A 234 8.73 -34.67 10.01
N ILE A 235 9.16 -33.54 9.38
CA ILE A 235 8.24 -32.53 8.83
C ILE A 235 7.31 -33.19 7.77
N LEU A 236 7.86 -33.99 6.87
CA LEU A 236 7.10 -34.64 5.82
C LEU A 236 6.17 -35.74 6.36
N ALA A 237 6.58 -36.47 7.40
CA ALA A 237 5.75 -37.48 8.06
C ALA A 237 4.52 -36.85 8.76
N GLU A 238 4.63 -35.61 9.23
CA GLU A 238 3.55 -34.83 9.82
C GLU A 238 2.69 -34.10 8.78
N GLY A 239 2.92 -34.32 7.48
CA GLY A 239 2.20 -33.64 6.40
C GLY A 239 2.66 -32.21 6.12
N GLY A 240 3.79 -31.80 6.68
CA GLY A 240 4.40 -30.50 6.44
C GLY A 240 5.08 -30.40 5.08
N ILE A 241 5.58 -29.21 4.77
CA ILE A 241 6.30 -28.92 3.51
C ILE A 241 7.73 -28.46 3.80
N VAL A 242 8.63 -28.70 2.85
CA VAL A 242 9.96 -28.11 2.80
C VAL A 242 9.98 -27.11 1.67
N ALA A 243 10.27 -25.85 1.99
CA ALA A 243 10.42 -24.78 1.02
C ALA A 243 11.69 -23.98 1.32
N GLY A 244 12.22 -23.34 0.31
CA GLY A 244 13.41 -22.50 0.43
C GLY A 244 13.26 -21.20 -0.35
N MET A 245 14.18 -20.25 -0.09
CA MET A 245 14.35 -19.03 -0.88
C MET A 245 15.78 -18.98 -1.41
N ASN A 246 15.96 -18.56 -2.65
CA ASN A 246 17.29 -18.31 -3.20
C ASN A 246 17.65 -16.83 -3.06
N LEU A 247 18.49 -16.53 -2.09
CA LEU A 247 19.00 -15.16 -1.90
C LEU A 247 20.21 -14.95 -2.79
N LYS A 248 19.99 -14.46 -4.00
CA LYS A 248 21.03 -14.12 -4.97
C LYS A 248 21.80 -12.87 -4.55
N ALA A 249 23.05 -12.75 -5.00
CA ALA A 249 23.94 -11.65 -4.62
C ALA A 249 23.47 -10.27 -5.09
N ASP A 250 22.80 -10.20 -6.22
CA ASP A 250 22.18 -8.99 -6.78
C ASP A 250 21.00 -8.50 -5.92
N ILE A 251 20.21 -9.42 -5.39
CA ILE A 251 19.10 -9.11 -4.47
C ILE A 251 19.61 -8.72 -3.10
N ALA A 252 20.65 -9.39 -2.60
CA ALA A 252 21.26 -9.09 -1.30
C ALA A 252 22.02 -7.77 -1.27
N GLY A 253 22.34 -7.19 -2.43
CA GLY A 253 23.16 -5.96 -2.54
C GLY A 253 24.62 -6.11 -2.08
N SER A 254 24.99 -7.26 -1.49
CA SER A 254 26.32 -7.59 -1.02
C SER A 254 26.47 -9.10 -0.80
N LYS A 255 27.72 -9.57 -0.64
CA LYS A 255 27.98 -10.98 -0.31
C LYS A 255 27.44 -11.29 1.09
N VAL A 256 26.50 -12.24 1.19
CA VAL A 256 25.94 -12.70 2.46
C VAL A 256 27.00 -13.44 3.26
N GLY A 257 27.38 -12.91 4.40
CA GLY A 257 28.35 -13.50 5.31
C GLY A 257 27.72 -14.47 6.33
N ARG A 258 28.56 -15.12 7.15
CA ARG A 258 28.11 -16.01 8.20
C ARG A 258 27.24 -15.31 9.25
N ASN A 259 27.63 -14.10 9.63
CA ASN A 259 26.87 -13.30 10.60
C ASN A 259 25.47 -12.95 10.10
N ASP A 260 25.29 -12.79 8.79
CA ASP A 260 23.99 -12.53 8.20
C ASP A 260 23.09 -13.77 8.29
N VAL A 261 23.65 -14.94 7.99
CA VAL A 261 22.95 -16.22 8.12
C VAL A 261 22.55 -16.47 9.58
N ASP A 262 23.41 -16.19 10.55
CA ASP A 262 23.11 -16.34 11.97
C ASP A 262 21.99 -15.39 12.40
N ARG A 263 21.94 -14.16 11.87
CA ARG A 263 20.82 -13.23 12.06
C ARG A 263 19.52 -13.77 11.48
N TYR A 264 19.54 -14.34 10.27
CA TYR A 264 18.36 -14.93 9.65
C TYR A 264 17.84 -16.13 10.43
N ILE A 265 18.72 -16.99 10.94
CA ILE A 265 18.36 -18.11 11.81
C ILE A 265 17.70 -17.60 13.11
N ALA A 266 18.28 -16.60 13.74
CA ALA A 266 17.72 -16.00 14.95
C ALA A 266 16.35 -15.36 14.69
N TYR A 267 16.20 -14.66 13.57
CA TYR A 267 14.92 -14.06 13.18
C TYR A 267 13.85 -15.13 12.89
N ALA A 268 14.21 -16.18 12.15
CA ALA A 268 13.29 -17.29 11.86
C ALA A 268 12.73 -17.91 13.16
N LYS A 269 13.57 -18.13 14.15
CA LYS A 269 13.14 -18.61 15.48
C LYS A 269 12.22 -17.61 16.19
N LYS A 270 12.54 -16.31 16.12
CA LYS A 270 11.73 -15.25 16.73
C LYS A 270 10.30 -15.20 16.18
N VAL A 271 10.12 -15.51 14.89
CA VAL A 271 8.79 -15.55 14.23
C VAL A 271 8.13 -16.93 14.29
N GLY A 272 8.65 -17.87 15.09
CA GLY A 272 8.00 -19.14 15.39
C GLY A 272 8.43 -20.34 14.53
N LEU A 273 9.42 -20.19 13.66
CA LEU A 273 9.99 -21.34 12.94
C LEU A 273 10.88 -22.17 13.85
N GLY A 274 10.83 -23.50 13.72
CA GLY A 274 11.69 -24.41 14.49
C GLY A 274 13.18 -24.28 14.18
N GLY A 275 13.52 -23.69 13.02
CA GLY A 275 14.87 -23.41 12.58
C GLY A 275 14.92 -22.98 11.13
N LEU A 276 16.10 -22.57 10.69
CA LEU A 276 16.41 -22.26 9.29
C LEU A 276 17.65 -23.07 8.89
N THR A 277 17.52 -23.82 7.82
CA THR A 277 18.60 -24.54 7.17
C THR A 277 19.13 -23.73 6.00
N TRP A 278 20.42 -23.70 5.80
CA TRP A 278 21.02 -22.95 4.71
C TRP A 278 22.04 -23.78 3.92
N MET A 279 22.15 -23.47 2.66
CA MET A 279 23.19 -23.96 1.76
C MET A 279 23.74 -22.77 0.97
N ARG A 280 25.06 -22.75 0.72
CA ARG A 280 25.70 -21.75 -0.14
C ARG A 280 26.14 -22.40 -1.42
N CYS A 281 25.83 -21.78 -2.54
CA CYS A 281 26.33 -22.20 -3.85
C CYS A 281 27.62 -21.41 -4.15
N GLU A 282 28.76 -22.09 -4.25
CA GLU A 282 30.05 -21.52 -4.64
C GLU A 282 30.64 -22.41 -5.74
N ASP A 283 31.05 -21.79 -6.84
CA ASP A 283 31.61 -22.49 -8.02
C ASP A 283 30.73 -23.68 -8.48
N GLY A 284 29.41 -23.50 -8.46
CA GLY A 284 28.43 -24.50 -8.86
C GLY A 284 28.25 -25.65 -7.87
N LYS A 285 28.86 -25.58 -6.68
CA LYS A 285 28.71 -26.59 -5.63
C LYS A 285 27.99 -26.05 -4.41
N LEU A 286 27.10 -26.88 -3.85
CA LEU A 286 26.42 -26.55 -2.60
C LEU A 286 27.32 -26.86 -1.40
N ASN A 287 27.53 -25.87 -0.53
CA ASN A 287 28.30 -25.95 0.71
C ASN A 287 27.41 -25.71 1.93
N SER A 288 27.39 -26.62 2.88
CA SER A 288 26.73 -26.51 4.17
C SER A 288 27.13 -27.69 5.09
N ASN A 289 26.88 -27.54 6.38
CA ASN A 289 27.04 -28.62 7.36
C ASN A 289 26.05 -29.79 7.15
N ILE A 290 24.96 -29.57 6.38
CA ILE A 290 23.95 -30.60 6.10
C ILE A 290 24.13 -31.31 4.77
N VAL A 291 25.01 -30.84 3.88
CA VAL A 291 25.25 -31.46 2.55
C VAL A 291 25.56 -32.95 2.65
N LYS A 292 26.21 -33.39 3.73
CA LYS A 292 26.53 -34.80 4.00
C LYS A 292 25.32 -35.73 4.15
N TYR A 293 24.11 -35.17 4.32
CA TYR A 293 22.87 -35.95 4.43
C TYR A 293 22.15 -36.10 3.08
N PHE A 294 22.70 -35.57 1.99
CA PHE A 294 22.07 -35.60 0.69
C PHE A 294 22.94 -36.33 -0.32
N THR A 295 22.32 -37.07 -1.21
CA THR A 295 23.04 -37.70 -2.35
C THR A 295 23.46 -36.63 -3.35
N PRO A 296 24.49 -36.85 -4.17
CA PRO A 296 24.85 -35.93 -5.25
C PRO A 296 23.68 -35.57 -6.17
N GLU A 297 22.80 -36.52 -6.45
CA GLU A 297 21.61 -36.36 -7.28
C GLU A 297 20.61 -35.39 -6.62
N ILE A 298 20.32 -35.58 -5.32
CA ILE A 298 19.43 -34.68 -4.57
C ILE A 298 20.01 -33.26 -4.53
N LEU A 299 21.33 -33.12 -4.31
CA LEU A 299 21.97 -31.81 -4.31
C LEU A 299 21.88 -31.10 -5.65
N GLU A 300 22.07 -31.82 -6.73
CA GLU A 300 21.91 -31.28 -8.09
C GLU A 300 20.45 -30.85 -8.34
N ASN A 301 19.49 -31.69 -7.94
CA ASN A 301 18.06 -31.36 -8.05
C ASN A 301 17.68 -30.14 -7.22
N ILE A 302 18.21 -30.01 -6.00
CA ILE A 302 18.03 -28.78 -5.19
C ILE A 302 18.57 -27.56 -5.95
N LYS A 303 19.78 -27.65 -6.47
CA LYS A 303 20.44 -26.54 -7.20
C LYS A 303 19.61 -26.13 -8.43
N VAL A 304 19.18 -27.10 -9.24
CA VAL A 304 18.37 -26.84 -10.45
C VAL A 304 17.02 -26.23 -10.07
N THR A 305 16.35 -26.75 -9.03
CA THR A 305 15.04 -26.27 -8.61
C THR A 305 15.12 -24.87 -8.01
N MET A 306 16.20 -24.55 -7.32
CA MET A 306 16.39 -23.25 -6.69
C MET A 306 16.88 -22.15 -7.66
N GLY A 307 17.38 -22.48 -8.83
CA GLY A 307 17.87 -21.57 -9.88
C GLY A 307 19.24 -21.01 -9.57
#